data_12b7c177b775b2d4c0e9ac950bdaf1a8
#
_entry.id   12b7c177b775b2d4c0e9ac950bdaf1a8
#
_cell.length_a   1.000
_cell.length_b   1.000
_cell.length_c   1.000
_cell.angle_alpha   90.00
_cell.angle_beta   90.00
_cell.angle_gamma   90.00
#
_symmetry.space_group_name_H-M   'P 1'
#
loop_
_entity.id
_entity.type
_entity.pdbx_description
1 polymer ?
#
loop_
_entity_poly.entity_id
_entity_poly.type
_entity_poly.pdbx_seq_one_letter_code
_entity_poly.pdbx_strand_id
1 'polypeptide(L)'
;MSNESQATLEDIKYTIVYNAPIAKVWDAVATAEGLSAWFMPNDLQAVEGHEFHLNAAQFGMSPCKVTHVDPPNRLSFNWGKDWTLTFELKELDDKTELTLIHGGWDANKVTEFGQPHTPIREHMNQGWAGLVKKLQGYVEA
;
A
#
# COMPACT_ATOMS: atom_id res chain seq x y z
N MET A 1 -32.58 11.21 8.27
CA MET A 1 -31.75 10.23 7.60
C MET A 1 -30.29 10.46 7.94
N SER A 2 -29.62 9.40 8.26
CA SER A 2 -28.21 9.49 8.61
C SER A 2 -27.34 9.57 7.35
N ASN A 3 -26.29 10.40 7.41
CA ASN A 3 -25.31 10.50 6.36
C ASN A 3 -23.97 9.87 6.76
N GLU A 4 -23.95 9.13 7.87
CA GLU A 4 -22.72 8.56 8.37
C GLU A 4 -22.06 7.62 7.37
N SER A 5 -22.86 6.76 6.71
CA SER A 5 -22.32 5.84 5.71
C SER A 5 -21.71 6.56 4.52
N GLN A 6 -22.11 7.81 4.28
CA GLN A 6 -21.60 8.61 3.16
C GLN A 6 -20.28 9.29 3.47
N ALA A 7 -19.88 9.32 4.74
CA ALA A 7 -18.58 9.85 5.12
C ALA A 7 -17.45 8.88 4.77
N THR A 8 -17.72 7.57 4.80
CA THR A 8 -16.77 6.56 4.42
C THR A 8 -16.56 6.55 2.91
N LEU A 9 -15.31 6.70 2.48
CA LEU A 9 -14.93 6.63 1.07
C LEU A 9 -14.47 5.23 0.73
N GLU A 10 -14.69 4.83 -0.52
CA GLU A 10 -14.30 3.50 -0.98
C GLU A 10 -12.79 3.31 -0.94
N ASP A 11 -12.35 2.07 -0.70
CA ASP A 11 -10.95 1.71 -0.79
C ASP A 11 -10.43 1.94 -2.20
N ILE A 12 -9.18 2.37 -2.29
CA ILE A 12 -8.47 2.39 -3.58
C ILE A 12 -8.02 0.95 -3.81
N LYS A 13 -8.39 0.39 -4.97
CA LYS A 13 -8.09 -1.01 -5.27
C LYS A 13 -7.57 -1.17 -6.68
N TYR A 14 -6.42 -1.83 -6.83
CA TYR A 14 -5.83 -2.18 -8.12
C TYR A 14 -5.53 -3.67 -8.15
N THR A 15 -5.89 -4.32 -9.25
CA THR A 15 -5.56 -5.72 -9.48
C THR A 15 -4.81 -5.82 -10.81
N ILE A 16 -3.58 -6.34 -10.77
CA ILE A 16 -2.70 -6.37 -11.93
C ILE A 16 -1.98 -7.72 -11.95
N VAL A 17 -1.77 -8.28 -13.16
CA VAL A 17 -0.97 -9.49 -13.34
C VAL A 17 0.42 -9.07 -13.79
N TYR A 18 1.43 -9.49 -13.04
CA TYR A 18 2.84 -9.25 -13.37
C TYR A 18 3.47 -10.53 -13.93
N ASN A 19 4.29 -10.38 -14.93
CA ASN A 19 5.04 -11.48 -15.53
C ASN A 19 6.31 -11.75 -14.72
N ALA A 20 6.12 -12.22 -13.50
CA ALA A 20 7.20 -12.50 -12.56
C ALA A 20 6.70 -13.54 -11.54
N PRO A 21 7.61 -14.38 -11.02
CA PRO A 21 7.22 -15.37 -10.01
C PRO A 21 6.83 -14.71 -8.69
N ILE A 22 5.99 -15.39 -7.92
CA ILE A 22 5.42 -14.83 -6.69
C ILE A 22 6.50 -14.46 -5.67
N ALA A 23 7.61 -15.21 -5.59
CA ALA A 23 8.70 -14.89 -4.67
C ALA A 23 9.32 -13.52 -4.99
N LYS A 24 9.44 -13.18 -6.27
CA LYS A 24 10.01 -11.92 -6.69
C LYS A 24 9.08 -10.74 -6.39
N VAL A 25 7.78 -10.92 -6.61
CA VAL A 25 6.79 -9.89 -6.29
C VAL A 25 6.69 -9.73 -4.77
N TRP A 26 6.74 -10.82 -4.02
CA TRP A 26 6.73 -10.76 -2.56
C TRP A 26 7.92 -9.94 -2.03
N ASP A 27 9.12 -10.20 -2.54
CA ASP A 27 10.30 -9.41 -2.14
C ASP A 27 10.15 -7.94 -2.45
N ALA A 28 9.45 -7.59 -3.53
CA ALA A 28 9.24 -6.20 -3.92
C ALA A 28 8.29 -5.46 -2.97
N VAL A 29 7.36 -6.16 -2.32
CA VAL A 29 6.38 -5.51 -1.43
C VAL A 29 6.66 -5.76 0.06
N ALA A 30 7.43 -6.79 0.40
CA ALA A 30 7.60 -7.23 1.79
C ALA A 30 9.00 -6.99 2.36
N THR A 31 9.88 -6.33 1.63
CA THR A 31 11.22 -5.96 2.13
C THR A 31 11.42 -4.46 2.00
N ALA A 32 12.26 -3.90 2.88
CA ALA A 32 12.57 -2.47 2.82
C ALA A 32 13.26 -2.12 1.50
N GLU A 33 14.20 -2.95 1.06
CA GLU A 33 14.89 -2.73 -0.21
C GLU A 33 13.94 -2.76 -1.39
N GLY A 34 13.08 -3.78 -1.46
CA GLY A 34 12.11 -3.92 -2.55
C GLY A 34 11.12 -2.78 -2.57
N LEU A 35 10.52 -2.47 -1.43
CA LEU A 35 9.52 -1.40 -1.33
C LEU A 35 10.12 -0.03 -1.64
N SER A 36 11.39 0.20 -1.28
CA SER A 36 12.07 1.46 -1.58
C SER A 36 12.34 1.63 -3.08
N ALA A 37 12.43 0.53 -3.82
CA ALA A 37 12.78 0.57 -5.24
C ALA A 37 11.65 1.17 -6.10
N TRP A 38 10.41 1.01 -5.67
CA TRP A 38 9.28 1.48 -6.48
C TRP A 38 8.32 2.38 -5.71
N PHE A 39 8.40 2.44 -4.41
CA PHE A 39 7.46 3.20 -3.57
C PHE A 39 8.18 4.33 -2.83
N MET A 40 8.58 4.11 -1.57
CA MET A 40 9.24 5.14 -0.75
C MET A 40 10.36 4.50 0.08
N PRO A 41 11.42 5.25 0.42
CA PRO A 41 12.39 4.78 1.39
C PRO A 41 11.70 4.41 2.72
N ASN A 42 12.11 3.31 3.34
CA ASN A 42 11.45 2.80 4.53
C ASN A 42 12.36 1.84 5.28
N ASP A 43 11.91 1.43 6.47
CA ASP A 43 12.61 0.44 7.30
C ASP A 43 11.71 -0.76 7.62
N LEU A 44 10.89 -1.17 6.65
CA LEU A 44 9.97 -2.29 6.79
C LEU A 44 10.69 -3.59 7.12
N GLN A 45 10.11 -4.36 8.05
CA GLN A 45 10.39 -5.77 8.24
C GLN A 45 9.05 -6.50 8.24
N ALA A 46 8.95 -7.60 7.52
CA ALA A 46 7.70 -8.35 7.39
C ALA A 46 7.46 -9.24 8.61
N VAL A 47 7.24 -8.61 9.75
CA VAL A 47 6.98 -9.25 11.04
C VAL A 47 5.77 -8.55 11.65
N GLU A 48 4.76 -9.32 12.05
CA GLU A 48 3.57 -8.74 12.68
C GLU A 48 3.95 -7.96 13.94
N GLY A 49 3.39 -6.76 14.07
CA GLY A 49 3.68 -5.88 15.17
C GLY A 49 4.89 -4.96 14.96
N HIS A 50 5.68 -5.18 13.90
CA HIS A 50 6.83 -4.32 13.62
C HIS A 50 6.37 -2.91 13.25
N GLU A 51 6.95 -1.92 13.92
CA GLU A 51 6.69 -0.51 13.63
C GLU A 51 7.78 0.00 12.70
N PHE A 52 7.38 0.70 11.66
CA PHE A 52 8.31 1.24 10.67
C PHE A 52 7.79 2.57 10.13
N HIS A 53 8.57 3.20 9.27
CA HIS A 53 8.23 4.51 8.71
C HIS A 53 8.38 4.49 7.20
N LEU A 54 7.47 5.20 6.52
CA LEU A 54 7.59 5.52 5.11
C LEU A 54 8.07 6.97 5.00
N ASN A 55 9.16 7.19 4.27
CA ASN A 55 9.71 8.53 4.08
C ASN A 55 9.00 9.21 2.90
N ALA A 56 8.03 10.04 3.20
CA ALA A 56 7.24 10.76 2.21
C ALA A 56 7.87 12.12 1.84
N ALA A 57 9.18 12.26 2.00
CA ALA A 57 9.94 13.45 1.65
C ALA A 57 9.35 14.70 2.31
N GLN A 58 8.86 15.66 1.52
CA GLN A 58 8.32 16.93 2.03
C GLN A 58 7.11 16.75 2.95
N PHE A 59 6.42 15.60 2.88
CA PHE A 59 5.28 15.32 3.76
C PHE A 59 5.71 14.67 5.08
N GLY A 60 7.00 14.36 5.24
CA GLY A 60 7.55 13.82 6.48
C GLY A 60 7.56 12.30 6.53
N MET A 61 7.84 11.78 7.72
CA MET A 61 7.89 10.34 7.96
C MET A 61 6.53 9.86 8.44
N SER A 62 5.91 8.96 7.67
CA SER A 62 4.61 8.38 8.04
C SER A 62 4.83 7.16 8.92
N PRO A 63 4.27 7.14 10.15
CA PRO A 63 4.39 5.97 11.02
C PRO A 63 3.50 4.84 10.51
N CYS A 64 4.03 3.61 10.54
CA CYS A 64 3.33 2.43 10.07
C CYS A 64 3.52 1.29 11.06
N LYS A 65 2.60 0.31 11.01
CA LYS A 65 2.71 -0.89 11.84
C LYS A 65 2.17 -2.09 11.08
N VAL A 66 2.98 -3.13 10.99
CA VAL A 66 2.59 -4.38 10.31
C VAL A 66 1.51 -5.08 11.14
N THR A 67 0.37 -5.38 10.49
CA THR A 67 -0.76 -6.02 11.14
C THR A 67 -0.96 -7.47 10.73
N HIS A 68 -0.51 -7.85 9.53
CA HIS A 68 -0.70 -9.20 9.02
C HIS A 68 0.42 -9.58 8.06
N VAL A 69 0.99 -10.78 8.25
CA VAL A 69 2.01 -11.32 7.34
C VAL A 69 1.71 -12.78 7.08
N ASP A 70 1.46 -13.11 5.81
CA ASP A 70 1.22 -14.49 5.37
C ASP A 70 2.02 -14.70 4.07
N PRO A 71 3.33 -14.98 4.18
CA PRO A 71 4.18 -15.11 3.00
C PRO A 71 3.81 -16.35 2.17
N PRO A 72 3.86 -16.26 0.86
CA PRO A 72 4.10 -15.07 0.03
C PRO A 72 2.80 -14.44 -0.49
N ASN A 73 1.70 -14.59 0.24
CA ASN A 73 0.36 -14.28 -0.26
C ASN A 73 -0.23 -12.98 0.25
N ARG A 74 0.15 -12.51 1.46
CA ARG A 74 -0.50 -11.33 2.00
C ARG A 74 0.39 -10.57 2.99
N LEU A 75 0.41 -9.24 2.82
CA LEU A 75 1.01 -8.31 3.77
C LEU A 75 0.07 -7.15 3.96
N SER A 76 -0.23 -6.81 5.22
CA SER A 76 -1.01 -5.62 5.58
C SER A 76 -0.29 -4.83 6.64
N PHE A 77 -0.43 -3.51 6.57
CA PHE A 77 0.06 -2.63 7.64
C PHE A 77 -0.84 -1.39 7.76
N ASN A 78 -0.84 -0.81 8.97
CA ASN A 78 -1.44 0.49 9.19
C ASN A 78 -0.48 1.56 8.69
N TRP A 79 -1.02 2.60 8.05
CA TRP A 79 -0.26 3.70 7.50
C TRP A 79 -0.81 5.00 8.06
N GLY A 80 0.00 5.69 8.86
CA GLY A 80 -0.45 6.88 9.56
C GLY A 80 -1.50 6.52 10.60
N LYS A 81 -2.43 7.43 10.87
CA LYS A 81 -3.42 7.21 11.92
C LYS A 81 -4.70 6.53 11.45
N ASP A 82 -5.02 6.60 10.16
CA ASP A 82 -6.33 6.15 9.68
C ASP A 82 -6.29 5.14 8.54
N TRP A 83 -5.17 5.03 7.82
CA TRP A 83 -5.11 4.21 6.62
C TRP A 83 -4.61 2.81 6.87
N THR A 84 -5.02 1.89 5.99
CA THR A 84 -4.44 0.55 5.90
C THR A 84 -4.01 0.32 4.46
N LEU A 85 -2.90 -0.39 4.29
CA LEU A 85 -2.42 -0.80 2.97
C LEU A 85 -2.22 -2.31 2.97
N THR A 86 -2.80 -2.98 1.99
CA THR A 86 -2.76 -4.44 1.88
C THR A 86 -2.26 -4.82 0.49
N PHE A 87 -1.32 -5.77 0.46
CA PHE A 87 -0.88 -6.42 -0.76
C PHE A 87 -1.31 -7.88 -0.70
N GLU A 88 -2.10 -8.33 -1.68
CA GLU A 88 -2.50 -9.72 -1.81
C GLU A 88 -1.90 -10.27 -3.09
N LEU A 89 -1.22 -11.40 -3.00
CA LEU A 89 -0.56 -12.03 -4.13
C LEU A 89 -1.16 -13.40 -4.39
N LYS A 90 -1.44 -13.68 -5.66
CA LYS A 90 -1.95 -14.98 -6.08
C LYS A 90 -1.04 -15.51 -7.18
N GLU A 91 -0.53 -16.72 -6.99
CA GLU A 91 0.32 -17.35 -7.97
C GLU A 91 -0.51 -17.86 -9.15
N LEU A 92 -0.10 -17.51 -10.38
CA LEU A 92 -0.73 -17.93 -11.62
C LEU A 92 0.36 -18.56 -12.50
N ASP A 93 0.76 -19.78 -12.18
CA ASP A 93 1.89 -20.45 -12.82
C ASP A 93 3.18 -19.65 -12.61
N ASP A 94 3.77 -19.12 -13.68
CA ASP A 94 4.99 -18.30 -13.60
C ASP A 94 4.70 -16.81 -13.49
N LYS A 95 3.43 -16.43 -13.30
CA LYS A 95 2.99 -15.05 -13.15
C LYS A 95 2.40 -14.85 -11.76
N THR A 96 2.18 -13.57 -11.40
CA THR A 96 1.59 -13.24 -10.09
C THR A 96 0.51 -12.18 -10.28
N GLU A 97 -0.67 -12.44 -9.72
CA GLU A 97 -1.71 -11.43 -9.62
C GLU A 97 -1.53 -10.67 -8.31
N LEU A 98 -1.33 -9.36 -8.40
CA LEU A 98 -1.26 -8.48 -7.25
C LEU A 98 -2.58 -7.74 -7.10
N THR A 99 -3.15 -7.77 -5.90
CA THR A 99 -4.24 -6.87 -5.52
C THR A 99 -3.72 -5.93 -4.44
N LEU A 100 -3.76 -4.64 -4.72
CA LEU A 100 -3.37 -3.58 -3.80
C LEU A 100 -4.63 -2.91 -3.28
N ILE A 101 -4.77 -2.80 -1.95
CA ILE A 101 -5.94 -2.20 -1.33
C ILE A 101 -5.47 -1.14 -0.34
N HIS A 102 -5.85 0.12 -0.59
CA HIS A 102 -5.53 1.24 0.29
C HIS A 102 -6.85 1.76 0.87
N GLY A 103 -7.11 1.43 2.11
CA GLY A 103 -8.37 1.73 2.78
C GLY A 103 -8.23 2.67 3.97
N GLY A 104 -9.34 2.91 4.65
CA GLY A 104 -9.39 3.79 5.81
C GLY A 104 -9.74 5.23 5.46
N TRP A 105 -10.31 5.45 4.29
CA TRP A 105 -10.69 6.79 3.83
C TRP A 105 -12.01 7.24 4.41
N ASP A 106 -12.07 8.50 4.85
CA ASP A 106 -13.28 9.09 5.43
C ASP A 106 -13.34 10.57 5.10
N ALA A 107 -14.46 11.01 4.49
CA ALA A 107 -14.64 12.39 4.05
C ALA A 107 -14.61 13.39 5.21
N ASN A 108 -14.86 12.95 6.44
CA ASN A 108 -14.85 13.80 7.64
C ASN A 108 -13.53 13.82 8.38
N LYS A 109 -12.49 13.16 7.85
CA LYS A 109 -11.19 13.07 8.52
C LYS A 109 -10.11 13.84 7.79
N VAL A 110 -9.07 14.16 8.54
CA VAL A 110 -7.82 14.70 8.00
C VAL A 110 -6.69 13.74 8.36
N THR A 111 -5.60 13.78 7.57
CA THR A 111 -4.42 12.99 7.86
C THR A 111 -3.69 13.52 9.10
N GLU A 112 -2.70 12.78 9.56
CA GLU A 112 -1.82 13.22 10.66
C GLU A 112 -1.06 14.52 10.31
N PHE A 113 -1.04 14.88 9.03
CA PHE A 113 -0.41 16.13 8.56
C PHE A 113 -1.43 17.23 8.28
N GLY A 114 -2.70 17.04 8.69
CA GLY A 114 -3.76 18.04 8.55
C GLY A 114 -4.40 18.14 7.18
N GLN A 115 -4.20 17.17 6.32
CA GLN A 115 -4.76 17.17 4.97
C GLN A 115 -6.11 16.46 4.92
N PRO A 116 -7.18 17.06 4.34
CA PRO A 116 -8.46 16.38 4.20
C PRO A 116 -8.35 15.10 3.35
N HIS A 117 -9.07 14.05 3.75
CA HIS A 117 -9.01 12.76 3.04
C HIS A 117 -9.51 12.84 1.61
N THR A 118 -10.60 13.57 1.34
CA THR A 118 -11.24 13.54 0.02
C THR A 118 -10.28 13.94 -1.11
N PRO A 119 -9.62 15.11 -1.09
CA PRO A 119 -8.67 15.44 -2.15
C PRO A 119 -7.42 14.57 -2.12
N ILE A 120 -6.97 14.15 -0.95
CA ILE A 120 -5.79 13.28 -0.85
C ILE A 120 -6.08 11.91 -1.45
N ARG A 121 -7.28 11.36 -1.22
CA ARG A 121 -7.67 10.08 -1.83
C ARG A 121 -7.59 10.14 -3.34
N GLU A 122 -8.09 11.21 -3.94
CA GLU A 122 -8.03 11.37 -5.39
C GLU A 122 -6.59 11.44 -5.88
N HIS A 123 -5.75 12.21 -5.18
CA HIS A 123 -4.34 12.33 -5.50
C HIS A 123 -3.63 10.97 -5.37
N MET A 124 -3.91 10.22 -4.29
CA MET A 124 -3.30 8.91 -4.07
C MET A 124 -3.78 7.89 -5.10
N ASN A 125 -5.05 7.96 -5.51
CA ASN A 125 -5.56 7.07 -6.53
C ASN A 125 -4.81 7.25 -7.85
N GLN A 126 -4.55 8.49 -8.24
CA GLN A 126 -3.75 8.78 -9.44
C GLN A 126 -2.30 8.34 -9.25
N GLY A 127 -1.75 8.55 -8.06
CA GLY A 127 -0.39 8.14 -7.73
C GLY A 127 -0.21 6.62 -7.81
N TRP A 128 -1.18 5.86 -7.29
CA TRP A 128 -1.12 4.39 -7.34
C TRP A 128 -1.07 3.86 -8.77
N ALA A 129 -1.81 4.48 -9.69
CA ALA A 129 -1.77 4.07 -11.10
C ALA A 129 -0.35 4.11 -11.66
N GLY A 130 0.42 5.13 -11.32
CA GLY A 130 1.82 5.25 -11.72
C GLY A 130 2.73 4.28 -10.96
N LEU A 131 2.48 4.11 -9.67
CA LEU A 131 3.31 3.25 -8.82
C LEU A 131 3.20 1.78 -9.19
N VAL A 132 2.00 1.29 -9.54
CA VAL A 132 1.85 -0.11 -9.94
C VAL A 132 2.57 -0.40 -11.26
N LYS A 133 2.71 0.60 -12.14
CA LYS A 133 3.52 0.49 -13.35
C LYS A 133 5.01 0.46 -13.03
N LYS A 134 5.44 1.27 -12.06
CA LYS A 134 6.83 1.29 -11.61
C LYS A 134 7.20 -0.05 -10.97
N LEU A 135 6.31 -0.62 -10.19
CA LEU A 135 6.48 -1.96 -9.63
C LEU A 135 6.63 -3.01 -10.73
N GLN A 136 5.82 -2.91 -11.78
CA GLN A 136 5.91 -3.82 -12.92
C GLN A 136 7.31 -3.79 -13.54
N GLY A 137 7.85 -2.61 -13.78
CA GLY A 137 9.19 -2.47 -14.33
C GLY A 137 10.25 -3.09 -13.44
N TYR A 138 10.07 -3.00 -12.14
CA TYR A 138 11.01 -3.56 -11.17
C TYR A 138 10.97 -5.09 -11.13
N VAL A 139 9.78 -5.69 -11.11
CA VAL A 139 9.66 -7.15 -10.96
C VAL A 139 9.79 -7.92 -12.28
N GLU A 140 9.56 -7.25 -13.40
CA GLU A 140 9.68 -7.87 -14.73
C GLU A 140 11.06 -7.64 -15.38
N ALA A 141 11.93 -6.92 -14.68
CA ALA A 141 13.27 -6.63 -15.19
C ALA A 141 14.17 -7.88 -15.22
#